data_a912d5f5c64614ee23582418723315dd
#
_entry.id   a912d5f5c64614ee23582418723315dd
#
_cell.length_a   1.000
_cell.length_b   1.000
_cell.length_c   1.000
_cell.angle_alpha   90.00
_cell.angle_beta   90.00
_cell.angle_gamma   90.00
#
_symmetry.space_group_name_H-M   'P 1'
#
loop_
_entity.id
_entity.type
_entity.pdbx_description
1 polymer ?
#
loop_
_entity_poly.entity_id
_entity_poly.type
_entity_poly.pdbx_seq_one_letter_code
_entity_poly.pdbx_strand_id
1 'polypeptide(L)'
;MQMKHLLLLASLLTCMGAGAQQATFRNPVIAGDMADPTVIRVDNTYYATGTSSEWAPYYPLFRSKDLVNWRQIGHLFEQQPAWTRSSFWAPELFHRNGKTYAYYTARRKTDGTSYIGVATADKPEGPYTCLLYTSD
;
A
#
# COMPACT_ATOMS: atom_id res chain seq x y z
N MET A 1 -22.63 -26.77 50.23
CA MET A 1 -22.41 -27.23 48.83
C MET A 1 -23.09 -26.33 47.77
N GLN A 2 -24.04 -25.49 48.14
CA GLN A 2 -24.77 -24.61 47.18
C GLN A 2 -24.01 -23.34 46.74
N MET A 3 -23.14 -22.80 47.58
CA MET A 3 -22.44 -21.55 47.28
C MET A 3 -21.37 -21.66 46.17
N LYS A 4 -20.74 -22.86 46.01
CA LYS A 4 -19.74 -23.10 44.95
C LYS A 4 -20.35 -23.19 43.55
N HIS A 5 -21.61 -23.66 43.42
CA HIS A 5 -22.30 -23.76 42.14
C HIS A 5 -22.82 -22.38 41.67
N LEU A 6 -23.14 -21.47 42.63
CA LEU A 6 -23.60 -20.11 42.30
C LEU A 6 -22.46 -19.25 41.73
N LEU A 7 -21.23 -19.44 42.27
CA LEU A 7 -20.03 -18.75 41.74
C LEU A 7 -19.61 -19.24 40.35
N LEU A 8 -19.77 -20.55 40.05
CA LEU A 8 -19.53 -21.08 38.72
C LEU A 8 -20.53 -20.57 37.64
N LEU A 9 -21.81 -20.47 38.01
CA LEU A 9 -22.83 -19.89 37.11
C LEU A 9 -22.58 -18.40 36.84
N ALA A 10 -22.17 -17.64 37.85
CA ALA A 10 -21.84 -16.22 37.65
C ALA A 10 -20.65 -15.99 36.75
N SER A 11 -19.62 -16.86 36.79
CA SER A 11 -18.46 -16.76 35.91
C SER A 11 -18.75 -17.16 34.44
N LEU A 12 -19.72 -18.05 34.20
CA LEU A 12 -20.14 -18.38 32.83
C LEU A 12 -20.96 -17.27 32.15
N LEU A 13 -21.73 -16.48 32.90
CA LEU A 13 -22.52 -15.38 32.34
C LEU A 13 -21.68 -14.17 31.91
N THR A 14 -20.48 -13.98 32.48
CA THR A 14 -19.59 -12.87 32.10
C THR A 14 -18.83 -13.08 30.79
N CYS A 15 -18.74 -14.31 30.29
CA CYS A 15 -18.06 -14.61 29.03
C CYS A 15 -18.93 -14.39 27.76
N MET A 16 -20.24 -14.15 27.89
CA MET A 16 -21.12 -13.99 26.73
C MET A 16 -21.22 -12.56 26.19
N GLY A 17 -20.50 -11.59 26.77
CA GLY A 17 -20.60 -10.18 26.40
C GLY A 17 -19.52 -9.63 25.47
N ALA A 18 -18.57 -10.43 25.01
CA ALA A 18 -17.63 -9.98 23.98
C ALA A 18 -18.23 -10.15 22.59
N GLY A 19 -19.28 -9.40 22.29
CA GLY A 19 -19.74 -9.25 20.92
C GLY A 19 -18.59 -8.68 20.10
N ALA A 20 -18.11 -9.45 19.12
CA ALA A 20 -17.16 -8.94 18.14
C ALA A 20 -17.79 -7.70 17.50
N GLN A 21 -17.25 -6.54 17.79
CA GLN A 21 -17.69 -5.30 17.17
C GLN A 21 -17.37 -5.42 15.69
N GLN A 22 -18.40 -5.63 14.87
CA GLN A 22 -18.22 -5.75 13.44
C GLN A 22 -17.71 -4.40 12.93
N ALA A 23 -16.46 -4.39 12.51
CA ALA A 23 -15.88 -3.19 11.90
C ALA A 23 -16.68 -2.89 10.63
N THR A 24 -17.39 -1.76 10.63
CA THR A 24 -18.12 -1.29 9.45
C THR A 24 -17.21 -0.33 8.67
N PHE A 25 -17.14 -0.52 7.36
CA PHE A 25 -16.47 0.40 6.45
C PHE A 25 -17.38 0.76 5.29
N ARG A 26 -17.08 1.86 4.62
CA ARG A 26 -17.80 2.32 3.44
C ARG A 26 -16.85 2.45 2.27
N ASN A 27 -17.21 1.86 1.14
CA ASN A 27 -16.45 2.01 -0.12
C ASN A 27 -16.80 3.33 -0.82
N PRO A 28 -15.83 3.93 -1.55
CA PRO A 28 -14.43 3.53 -1.62
C PRO A 28 -13.65 3.94 -0.36
N VAL A 29 -12.71 3.09 0.10
CA VAL A 29 -11.82 3.39 1.24
C VAL A 29 -10.70 4.35 0.88
N ILE A 30 -10.32 4.41 -0.40
CA ILE A 30 -9.48 5.47 -0.98
C ILE A 30 -10.33 6.16 -2.03
N ALA A 31 -10.62 7.44 -1.84
CA ALA A 31 -11.39 8.22 -2.78
C ALA A 31 -10.51 8.66 -3.98
N GLY A 32 -11.12 8.73 -5.16
CA GLY A 32 -10.47 9.15 -6.40
C GLY A 32 -10.10 7.99 -7.32
N ASP A 33 -9.28 8.29 -8.33
CA ASP A 33 -8.78 7.30 -9.27
C ASP A 33 -7.63 6.50 -8.64
N MET A 34 -7.81 5.19 -8.56
CA MET A 34 -6.86 4.25 -7.96
C MET A 34 -6.82 2.98 -8.79
N ALA A 35 -6.51 3.11 -10.07
CA ALA A 35 -6.39 1.97 -10.97
C ALA A 35 -5.14 1.12 -10.65
N ASP A 36 -5.21 -0.18 -10.92
CA ASP A 36 -4.13 -1.16 -10.74
C ASP A 36 -3.47 -1.08 -9.35
N PRO A 37 -4.23 -1.09 -8.25
CA PRO A 37 -3.67 -0.89 -6.93
C PRO A 37 -2.86 -2.10 -6.46
N THR A 38 -1.72 -1.82 -5.84
CA THR A 38 -0.96 -2.79 -5.05
C THR A 38 -0.99 -2.45 -3.57
N VAL A 39 -0.97 -3.44 -2.71
CA VAL A 39 -0.95 -3.27 -1.25
C VAL A 39 0.07 -4.22 -0.63
N ILE A 40 0.98 -3.69 0.15
CA ILE A 40 1.90 -4.49 0.97
C ILE A 40 1.69 -4.21 2.45
N ARG A 41 2.05 -5.19 3.29
CA ARG A 41 2.14 -5.00 4.74
C ARG A 41 3.60 -5.06 5.16
N VAL A 42 4.05 -4.03 5.87
CA VAL A 42 5.35 -4.01 6.53
C VAL A 42 5.11 -3.74 8.01
N ASP A 43 5.51 -4.68 8.84
CA ASP A 43 5.18 -4.72 10.27
C ASP A 43 3.66 -4.59 10.51
N ASN A 44 3.24 -3.55 11.21
CA ASN A 44 1.84 -3.26 11.51
C ASN A 44 1.26 -2.11 10.67
N THR A 45 1.80 -1.90 9.46
CA THR A 45 1.37 -0.83 8.55
C THR A 45 1.16 -1.37 7.16
N TYR A 46 0.07 -0.98 6.54
CA TYR A 46 -0.23 -1.25 5.14
C TYR A 46 0.16 -0.03 4.29
N TYR A 47 0.72 -0.31 3.14
CA TYR A 47 1.11 0.69 2.14
C TYR A 47 0.47 0.33 0.82
N ALA A 48 -0.10 1.31 0.15
CA ALA A 48 -0.76 1.14 -1.13
C ALA A 48 -0.30 2.20 -2.13
N THR A 49 -0.22 1.82 -3.37
CA THR A 49 -0.01 2.74 -4.50
C THR A 49 -0.81 2.26 -5.70
N GLY A 50 -1.00 3.10 -6.68
CA GLY A 50 -1.73 2.79 -7.90
C GLY A 50 -1.23 3.60 -9.10
N THR A 51 -1.81 3.32 -10.25
CA THR A 51 -1.55 4.02 -11.50
C THR A 51 -1.79 5.53 -11.36
N SER A 52 -0.91 6.33 -11.91
CA SER A 52 -1.09 7.79 -12.04
C SER A 52 -1.25 8.25 -13.49
N SER A 53 -1.19 7.34 -14.44
CA SER A 53 -1.28 7.61 -15.89
C SER A 53 -0.31 8.72 -16.33
N GLU A 54 -0.83 9.91 -16.66
CA GLU A 54 -0.02 11.04 -17.13
C GLU A 54 0.09 12.16 -16.06
N TRP A 55 -0.44 11.92 -14.84
CA TRP A 55 -0.50 12.95 -13.81
C TRP A 55 0.73 12.91 -12.90
N ALA A 56 1.30 14.07 -12.65
CA ALA A 56 2.34 14.31 -11.65
C ALA A 56 1.72 14.86 -10.35
N PRO A 57 2.27 14.54 -9.17
CA PRO A 57 3.37 13.60 -8.91
C PRO A 57 2.97 12.14 -9.16
N TYR A 58 3.97 11.26 -9.39
CA TYR A 58 3.72 9.94 -9.95
C TYR A 58 3.57 8.85 -8.90
N TYR A 59 2.54 8.00 -9.07
CA TYR A 59 2.19 6.88 -8.22
C TYR A 59 1.92 7.32 -6.78
N PRO A 60 0.69 7.76 -6.48
CA PRO A 60 0.32 8.21 -5.14
C PRO A 60 0.56 7.10 -4.11
N LEU A 61 1.16 7.44 -2.99
CA LEU A 61 1.50 6.51 -1.92
C LEU A 61 0.63 6.76 -0.70
N PHE A 62 -0.04 5.72 -0.24
CA PHE A 62 -0.94 5.75 0.91
C PHE A 62 -0.46 4.81 2.00
N ARG A 63 -0.85 5.09 3.24
CA ARG A 63 -0.68 4.18 4.38
C ARG A 63 -1.94 4.03 5.18
N SER A 64 -2.10 2.84 5.81
CA SER A 64 -3.18 2.51 6.73
C SER A 64 -2.69 1.59 7.85
N LYS A 65 -3.43 1.55 8.96
CA LYS A 65 -3.24 0.58 10.04
C LYS A 65 -4.29 -0.54 10.04
N ASP A 66 -5.36 -0.36 9.28
CA ASP A 66 -6.58 -1.18 9.36
C ASP A 66 -7.21 -1.50 7.99
N LEU A 67 -6.59 -1.07 6.87
CA LEU A 67 -7.08 -1.21 5.49
C LEU A 67 -8.37 -0.41 5.20
N VAL A 68 -8.87 0.35 6.16
CA VAL A 68 -10.09 1.15 6.05
C VAL A 68 -9.75 2.64 6.03
N ASN A 69 -8.95 3.07 7.00
CA ASN A 69 -8.55 4.46 7.15
C ASN A 69 -7.20 4.69 6.47
N TRP A 70 -7.24 5.19 5.24
CA TRP A 70 -6.08 5.47 4.42
C TRP A 70 -5.70 6.95 4.45
N ARG A 71 -4.41 7.22 4.52
CA ARG A 71 -3.86 8.56 4.39
C ARG A 71 -2.80 8.59 3.31
N GLN A 72 -2.94 9.49 2.35
CA GLN A 72 -1.87 9.76 1.40
C GLN A 72 -0.66 10.36 2.13
N ILE A 73 0.52 9.81 1.87
CA ILE A 73 1.77 10.20 2.54
C ILE A 73 2.81 10.76 1.57
N GLY A 74 2.54 10.72 0.28
CA GLY A 74 3.41 11.20 -0.79
C GLY A 74 3.16 10.45 -2.09
N HIS A 75 4.21 10.26 -2.83
CA HIS A 75 4.24 9.58 -4.12
C HIS A 75 5.53 8.74 -4.23
N LEU A 76 5.57 7.77 -5.14
CA LEU A 76 6.82 7.06 -5.41
C LEU A 76 7.85 8.01 -6.04
N PHE A 77 7.39 8.89 -6.95
CA PHE A 77 8.25 9.87 -7.60
C PHE A 77 7.59 11.25 -7.59
N GLU A 78 8.26 12.23 -7.01
CA GLU A 78 7.87 13.66 -7.08
C GLU A 78 8.17 14.25 -8.47
N GLN A 79 9.21 13.72 -9.11
CA GLN A 79 9.62 14.10 -10.46
C GLN A 79 9.67 12.88 -11.36
N GLN A 80 9.44 13.09 -12.62
CA GLN A 80 9.48 12.04 -13.62
C GLN A 80 10.86 11.36 -13.66
N PRO A 81 10.91 10.02 -13.56
CA PRO A 81 12.17 9.29 -13.74
C PRO A 81 12.81 9.61 -15.09
N ALA A 82 14.13 9.82 -15.10
CA ALA A 82 14.85 10.42 -16.23
C ALA A 82 14.66 9.68 -17.57
N TRP A 83 14.45 8.37 -17.53
CA TRP A 83 14.30 7.53 -18.72
C TRP A 83 12.88 7.53 -19.31
N THR A 84 11.86 7.97 -18.54
CA THR A 84 10.44 7.86 -18.89
C THR A 84 9.92 9.09 -19.62
N ARG A 85 8.83 8.94 -20.37
CA ARG A 85 8.09 10.04 -21.01
C ARG A 85 6.63 10.11 -20.63
N SER A 86 5.95 8.97 -20.40
CA SER A 86 4.50 8.89 -20.22
C SER A 86 4.07 7.52 -19.68
N SER A 87 2.77 7.36 -19.44
CA SER A 87 2.10 6.07 -19.19
C SER A 87 2.62 5.39 -17.93
N PHE A 88 2.48 6.08 -16.80
CA PHE A 88 2.91 5.61 -15.47
C PHE A 88 1.87 4.66 -14.89
N TRP A 89 1.99 3.37 -15.24
CA TRP A 89 0.96 2.36 -14.99
C TRP A 89 1.42 1.25 -14.08
N ALA A 90 0.43 0.62 -13.42
CA ALA A 90 0.50 -0.65 -12.72
C ALA A 90 1.76 -0.81 -11.84
N PRO A 91 1.91 0.03 -10.78
CA PRO A 91 3.00 -0.15 -9.84
C PRO A 91 2.77 -1.40 -9.00
N GLU A 92 3.84 -2.12 -8.67
CA GLU A 92 3.84 -3.23 -7.74
C GLU A 92 4.87 -2.99 -6.65
N LEU A 93 4.45 -3.03 -5.39
CA LEU A 93 5.34 -2.90 -4.24
C LEU A 93 5.76 -4.27 -3.72
N PHE A 94 7.01 -4.39 -3.35
CA PHE A 94 7.56 -5.58 -2.72
C PHE A 94 8.55 -5.21 -1.62
N HIS A 95 8.40 -5.79 -0.43
CA HIS A 95 9.31 -5.53 0.69
C HIS A 95 10.08 -6.80 1.05
N ARG A 96 11.41 -6.70 1.10
CA ARG A 96 12.29 -7.80 1.47
C ARG A 96 13.60 -7.29 2.04
N ASN A 97 14.10 -7.96 3.09
CA ASN A 97 15.41 -7.68 3.69
C ASN A 97 15.62 -6.20 4.04
N GLY A 98 14.58 -5.55 4.59
CA GLY A 98 14.63 -4.16 5.00
C GLY A 98 14.61 -3.14 3.85
N LYS A 99 14.37 -3.58 2.61
CA LYS A 99 14.21 -2.70 1.44
C LYS A 99 12.83 -2.85 0.82
N THR A 100 12.32 -1.76 0.30
CA THR A 100 11.09 -1.76 -0.51
C THR A 100 11.46 -1.51 -1.96
N TYR A 101 10.89 -2.31 -2.83
CA TYR A 101 11.03 -2.24 -4.28
C TYR A 101 9.70 -1.80 -4.87
N ALA A 102 9.75 -0.91 -5.84
CA ALA A 102 8.62 -0.53 -6.66
C ALA A 102 8.92 -0.90 -8.11
N TYR A 103 8.19 -1.86 -8.65
CA TYR A 103 8.18 -2.19 -10.07
C TYR A 103 7.08 -1.37 -10.71
N TYR A 104 7.31 -0.79 -11.86
CA TYR A 104 6.31 0.06 -12.51
C TYR A 104 6.49 0.05 -14.02
N THR A 105 5.41 0.27 -14.75
CA THR A 105 5.44 0.41 -16.20
C THR A 105 5.49 1.89 -16.58
N ALA A 106 6.35 2.23 -17.52
CA ALA A 106 6.35 3.54 -18.16
C ALA A 106 6.89 3.44 -19.59
N ARG A 107 6.56 4.43 -20.42
CA ARG A 107 7.10 4.53 -21.78
C ARG A 107 8.45 5.22 -21.77
N ARG A 108 9.42 4.62 -22.47
CA ARG A 108 10.77 5.16 -22.61
C ARG A 108 10.78 6.39 -23.52
N LYS A 109 11.65 7.37 -23.18
CA LYS A 109 11.77 8.63 -23.93
C LYS A 109 12.22 8.43 -25.37
N THR A 110 13.12 7.50 -25.62
CA THR A 110 13.81 7.37 -26.90
C THR A 110 12.93 6.80 -28.01
N ASP A 111 12.07 5.84 -27.70
CA ASP A 111 11.27 5.09 -28.68
C ASP A 111 9.78 4.99 -28.36
N GLY A 112 9.35 5.43 -27.16
CA GLY A 112 7.97 5.33 -26.72
C GLY A 112 7.50 3.92 -26.39
N THR A 113 8.39 2.94 -26.36
CA THR A 113 8.07 1.57 -26.00
C THR A 113 7.86 1.47 -24.47
N SER A 114 6.91 0.65 -24.03
CA SER A 114 6.67 0.40 -22.61
C SER A 114 7.73 -0.55 -22.04
N TYR A 115 8.28 -0.18 -20.91
CA TYR A 115 9.25 -0.97 -20.14
C TYR A 115 8.85 -1.04 -18.67
N ILE A 116 9.37 -2.05 -17.99
CA ILE A 116 9.27 -2.16 -16.54
C ILE A 116 10.49 -1.49 -15.93
N GLY A 117 10.24 -0.45 -15.13
CA GLY A 117 11.23 0.18 -14.28
C GLY A 117 11.24 -0.43 -12.89
N VAL A 118 12.36 -0.28 -12.19
CA VAL A 118 12.52 -0.67 -10.79
C VAL A 118 13.06 0.52 -10.00
N ALA A 119 12.46 0.79 -8.87
CA ALA A 119 12.97 1.74 -7.89
C ALA A 119 13.05 1.10 -6.52
N THR A 120 13.94 1.61 -5.67
CA THR A 120 14.13 1.10 -4.31
C THR A 120 14.12 2.20 -3.28
N ALA A 121 13.68 1.84 -2.07
CA ALA A 121 13.75 2.68 -0.89
C ALA A 121 14.12 1.85 0.33
N ASP A 122 14.77 2.47 1.31
CA ASP A 122 15.09 1.83 2.60
C ASP A 122 13.87 1.72 3.51
N LYS A 123 12.83 2.50 3.23
CA LYS A 123 11.54 2.46 3.95
C LYS A 123 10.39 2.48 2.95
N PRO A 124 9.24 1.89 3.29
CA PRO A 124 8.08 1.92 2.39
C PRO A 124 7.59 3.33 2.03
N GLU A 125 7.83 4.30 2.88
CA GLU A 125 7.48 5.71 2.65
C GLU A 125 8.42 6.41 1.65
N GLY A 126 9.52 5.79 1.26
CA GLY A 126 10.53 6.37 0.39
C GLY A 126 11.65 7.10 1.15
N PRO A 127 12.40 8.01 0.49
CA PRO A 127 12.31 8.29 -0.95
C PRO A 127 12.73 7.12 -1.83
N TYR A 128 12.08 6.98 -2.98
CA TYR A 128 12.42 5.94 -3.96
C TYR A 128 13.45 6.44 -4.95
N THR A 129 14.49 5.65 -5.14
CA THR A 129 15.53 5.88 -6.16
C THR A 129 15.34 4.90 -7.29
N CYS A 130 15.18 5.42 -8.50
CA CYS A 130 15.10 4.59 -9.70
C CYS A 130 16.44 3.89 -9.92
N LEU A 131 16.42 2.57 -10.05
CA LEU A 131 17.57 1.82 -10.52
C LEU A 131 17.62 2.00 -12.04
N LEU A 132 18.73 2.54 -12.54
CA LEU A 132 18.93 2.67 -13.97
C LEU A 132 18.87 1.28 -14.61
N TYR A 133 17.87 1.06 -15.45
CA TYR A 133 17.87 -0.06 -16.36
C TYR A 133 18.88 0.29 -17.47
N THR A 134 20.08 -0.25 -17.38
CA THR A 134 21.01 -0.25 -18.49
C THR A 134 20.56 -1.32 -19.46
N SER A 135 19.78 -0.95 -20.47
CA SER A 135 19.71 -1.77 -21.68
C SER A 135 20.99 -1.51 -22.46
N ASP A 136 21.84 -2.49 -22.55
CA ASP A 136 22.87 -2.55 -23.58
C ASP A 136 22.23 -2.53 -24.98
#